data_46ac9cdd4361060f635ef020aa02a879
#
_entry.id   46ac9cdd4361060f635ef020aa02a879
#
_cell.length_a   1.000
_cell.length_b   1.000
_cell.length_c   1.000
_cell.angle_alpha   90.00
_cell.angle_beta   90.00
_cell.angle_gamma   90.00
#
_symmetry.space_group_name_H-M   'P 1'
#
loop_
_entity.id
_entity.type
_entity.pdbx_description
1 polymer ?
#
loop_
_entity_poly.entity_id
_entity_poly.type
_entity_poly.pdbx_seq_one_letter_code
_entity_poly.pdbx_strand_id
1 'polypeptide(L)'
;MSDNVQSNPGGNKALTIATKPFAPDDEAALRESLKRCSPSTFEAAVQFRKTGNADHMPAVVIGVIERFVEPDLRSKLKDGDDDLRLIEDLGIDSLTMMEIVILVEDVLQLSINNDELRNLRTVGDVKTFIDCKIRGLPLPRPTKFLPIEHIGAVMPVQPPFLFLNEASVSSTGANGKYKITGQEFFLQGHFKDNPVMPASIMLEALGQLAVLFLLEGAPTEPGRAIGANTIFFTGCEGVRAHRMCKPGDILTLSIKPKRMKMPLATFEGAIRVGQEKAVIAEDITLTFAYVETAVAPAAIHGASQSAPEGETAANPPLRVAINA
;
A
#
# COMPACT_ATOMS: atom_id res chain seq x y z
N MET A 1 -0.51 24.19 -51.05
CA MET A 1 -0.66 24.74 -49.72
C MET A 1 -0.61 23.57 -48.79
N SER A 2 0.52 23.45 -48.12
CA SER A 2 0.96 22.28 -47.37
C SER A 2 0.60 22.48 -45.90
N ASP A 3 -0.26 21.65 -45.34
CA ASP A 3 -0.56 21.65 -43.93
C ASP A 3 0.40 20.73 -43.22
N ASN A 4 1.22 21.37 -42.42
CA ASN A 4 2.29 20.79 -41.60
C ASN A 4 1.68 20.33 -40.28
N VAL A 5 1.37 19.02 -40.14
CA VAL A 5 0.97 18.40 -38.87
C VAL A 5 2.23 18.01 -38.12
N GLN A 6 2.57 18.82 -37.15
CA GLN A 6 3.63 18.49 -36.18
C GLN A 6 3.18 17.30 -35.29
N SER A 7 3.82 16.17 -35.49
CA SER A 7 3.74 15.00 -34.62
C SER A 7 4.49 15.25 -33.32
N ASN A 8 3.77 15.13 -32.22
CA ASN A 8 4.28 15.20 -30.84
C ASN A 8 5.07 13.93 -30.50
N PRO A 9 6.37 13.99 -30.15
CA PRO A 9 7.15 12.82 -29.78
C PRO A 9 7.10 12.63 -28.26
N GLY A 10 6.00 12.16 -27.74
CA GLY A 10 5.81 11.72 -26.34
C GLY A 10 5.49 10.22 -26.25
N GLY A 11 6.09 9.41 -27.07
CA GLY A 11 5.98 7.96 -27.01
C GLY A 11 6.80 7.44 -25.82
N ASN A 12 6.12 6.96 -24.79
CA ASN A 12 6.68 6.12 -23.74
C ASN A 12 7.39 4.92 -24.41
N LYS A 13 8.74 4.96 -24.45
CA LYS A 13 9.54 3.78 -24.78
C LYS A 13 9.33 2.78 -23.65
N ALA A 14 8.43 1.82 -23.83
CA ALA A 14 8.51 0.58 -23.09
C ALA A 14 9.97 0.10 -23.21
N LEU A 15 10.65 -0.06 -22.08
CA LEU A 15 11.92 -0.75 -22.03
C LEU A 15 11.61 -2.20 -22.47
N THR A 16 11.74 -2.44 -23.77
CA THR A 16 11.85 -3.80 -24.26
C THR A 16 13.15 -4.29 -23.65
N ILE A 17 13.04 -5.15 -22.61
CA ILE A 17 14.20 -5.92 -22.16
C ILE A 17 14.68 -6.62 -23.43
N ALA A 18 15.84 -6.19 -23.95
CA ALA A 18 16.45 -6.84 -25.10
C ALA A 18 16.80 -8.25 -24.62
N THR A 19 15.86 -9.17 -24.77
CA THR A 19 16.04 -10.56 -24.42
C THR A 19 17.08 -11.09 -25.41
N LYS A 20 18.31 -11.25 -24.91
CA LYS A 20 19.29 -12.12 -25.57
C LYS A 20 18.56 -13.42 -25.89
N PRO A 21 18.72 -14.01 -27.10
CA PRO A 21 18.05 -15.25 -27.42
C PRO A 21 18.31 -16.28 -26.32
N PHE A 22 17.25 -16.82 -25.73
CA PHE A 22 17.35 -17.80 -24.64
C PHE A 22 17.93 -19.09 -25.16
N ALA A 23 19.19 -19.35 -24.82
CA ALA A 23 19.97 -20.49 -25.30
C ALA A 23 19.78 -21.74 -24.39
N PRO A 24 20.11 -22.95 -24.86
CA PRO A 24 20.09 -24.17 -24.02
C PRO A 24 20.94 -24.07 -22.76
N ASP A 25 22.08 -23.37 -22.82
CA ASP A 25 22.95 -23.13 -21.66
C ASP A 25 22.26 -22.22 -20.62
N ASP A 26 21.46 -21.24 -21.05
CA ASP A 26 20.68 -20.39 -20.16
C ASP A 26 19.58 -21.19 -19.44
N GLU A 27 18.97 -22.20 -20.12
CA GLU A 27 18.00 -23.09 -19.50
C GLU A 27 18.63 -24.00 -18.46
N ALA A 28 19.84 -24.51 -18.72
CA ALA A 28 20.59 -25.32 -17.75
C ALA A 28 20.98 -24.51 -16.50
N ALA A 29 21.46 -23.27 -16.68
CA ALA A 29 21.76 -22.35 -15.58
C ALA A 29 20.50 -22.02 -14.75
N LEU A 30 19.39 -21.72 -15.42
CA LEU A 30 18.10 -21.44 -14.76
C LEU A 30 17.60 -22.65 -13.96
N ARG A 31 17.79 -23.87 -14.47
CA ARG A 31 17.43 -25.10 -13.78
C ARG A 31 18.26 -25.32 -12.51
N GLU A 32 19.54 -24.97 -12.55
CA GLU A 32 20.39 -25.03 -11.35
C GLU A 32 19.97 -23.99 -10.31
N SER A 33 19.71 -22.73 -10.71
CA SER A 33 19.26 -21.66 -9.82
C SER A 33 17.93 -22.02 -9.14
N LEU A 34 16.99 -22.64 -9.87
CA LEU A 34 15.66 -23.00 -9.39
C LEU A 34 15.50 -24.45 -8.91
N LYS A 35 16.59 -25.22 -8.73
CA LYS A 35 16.54 -26.65 -8.36
C LYS A 35 15.78 -26.98 -7.09
N ARG A 36 15.60 -26.00 -6.18
CA ARG A 36 14.84 -26.13 -4.93
C ARG A 36 13.45 -25.51 -5.00
N CYS A 37 13.05 -24.97 -6.14
CA CYS A 37 11.71 -24.45 -6.38
C CYS A 37 10.83 -25.53 -7.01
N SER A 38 9.52 -25.28 -7.09
CA SER A 38 8.58 -26.21 -7.73
C SER A 38 8.81 -26.30 -9.24
N PRO A 39 8.46 -27.42 -9.90
CA PRO A 39 8.51 -27.53 -11.37
C PRO A 39 7.72 -26.43 -12.09
N SER A 40 6.57 -26.02 -11.54
CA SER A 40 5.75 -24.95 -12.11
C SER A 40 6.45 -23.58 -12.07
N THR A 41 7.25 -23.30 -11.03
CA THR A 41 8.09 -22.11 -10.94
C THR A 41 9.14 -22.08 -12.04
N PHE A 42 9.80 -23.22 -12.27
CA PHE A 42 10.79 -23.35 -13.34
C PHE A 42 10.15 -23.14 -14.73
N GLU A 43 9.00 -23.78 -14.99
CA GLU A 43 8.28 -23.62 -16.26
C GLU A 43 7.87 -22.17 -16.49
N ALA A 44 7.33 -21.48 -15.47
CA ALA A 44 6.98 -20.06 -15.56
C ALA A 44 8.21 -19.19 -15.85
N ALA A 45 9.35 -19.46 -15.22
CA ALA A 45 10.59 -18.74 -15.45
C ALA A 45 11.12 -18.96 -16.88
N VAL A 46 11.06 -20.17 -17.41
CA VAL A 46 11.43 -20.48 -18.81
C VAL A 46 10.52 -19.75 -19.77
N GLN A 47 9.20 -19.76 -19.56
CA GLN A 47 8.26 -19.04 -20.40
C GLN A 47 8.52 -17.53 -20.38
N PHE A 48 8.73 -16.95 -19.20
CA PHE A 48 9.09 -15.54 -19.07
C PHE A 48 10.37 -15.22 -19.85
N ARG A 49 11.43 -16.00 -19.67
CA ARG A 49 12.74 -15.77 -20.34
C ARG A 49 12.65 -15.92 -21.88
N LYS A 50 11.77 -16.80 -22.38
CA LYS A 50 11.56 -17.03 -23.82
C LYS A 50 10.67 -15.94 -24.45
N THR A 51 9.64 -15.48 -23.76
CA THR A 51 8.59 -14.64 -24.36
C THR A 51 8.62 -13.19 -23.90
N GLY A 52 9.26 -12.88 -22.74
CA GLY A 52 9.16 -11.57 -22.09
C GLY A 52 7.77 -11.27 -21.52
N ASN A 53 6.85 -12.27 -21.50
CA ASN A 53 5.48 -12.04 -21.04
C ASN A 53 5.44 -11.95 -19.51
N ALA A 54 5.10 -10.76 -19.00
CA ALA A 54 5.02 -10.44 -17.58
C ALA A 54 3.96 -11.27 -16.83
N ASP A 55 2.99 -11.88 -17.51
CA ASP A 55 1.93 -12.69 -16.88
C ASP A 55 2.48 -13.95 -16.18
N HIS A 56 3.68 -14.41 -16.54
CA HIS A 56 4.35 -15.53 -15.88
C HIS A 56 5.06 -15.14 -14.58
N MET A 57 5.29 -13.84 -14.34
CA MET A 57 6.05 -13.36 -13.21
C MET A 57 5.47 -13.67 -11.83
N PRO A 58 4.15 -13.50 -11.59
CA PRO A 58 3.61 -13.78 -10.26
C PRO A 58 3.93 -15.21 -9.81
N ALA A 59 3.87 -16.17 -10.73
CA ALA A 59 4.20 -17.57 -10.44
C ALA A 59 5.70 -17.78 -10.11
N VAL A 60 6.59 -17.05 -10.81
CA VAL A 60 8.03 -17.08 -10.53
C VAL A 60 8.33 -16.49 -9.15
N VAL A 61 7.81 -15.29 -8.87
CA VAL A 61 8.04 -14.57 -7.61
C VAL A 61 7.52 -15.38 -6.42
N ILE A 62 6.28 -15.86 -6.49
CA ILE A 62 5.69 -16.69 -5.42
C ILE A 62 6.47 -17.96 -5.21
N GLY A 63 6.86 -18.66 -6.28
CA GLY A 63 7.62 -19.91 -6.15
C GLY A 63 9.05 -19.72 -5.62
N VAL A 64 9.68 -18.55 -5.88
CA VAL A 64 10.94 -18.18 -5.26
C VAL A 64 10.74 -17.88 -3.77
N ILE A 65 9.72 -17.11 -3.40
CA ILE A 65 9.39 -16.83 -1.99
C ILE A 65 9.09 -18.15 -1.25
N GLU A 66 8.25 -19.02 -1.82
CA GLU A 66 7.86 -20.31 -1.23
C GLU A 66 9.07 -21.18 -0.85
N ARG A 67 10.16 -21.12 -1.62
CA ARG A 67 11.41 -21.83 -1.32
C ARG A 67 12.00 -21.47 0.05
N PHE A 68 11.87 -20.22 0.46
CA PHE A 68 12.47 -19.67 1.68
C PHE A 68 11.51 -19.63 2.88
N VAL A 69 10.23 -19.92 2.64
CA VAL A 69 9.19 -19.96 3.68
C VAL A 69 9.15 -21.35 4.31
N GLU A 70 9.01 -21.40 5.63
CA GLU A 70 8.85 -22.65 6.39
C GLU A 70 7.65 -23.47 5.88
N PRO A 71 7.74 -24.83 5.85
CA PRO A 71 6.74 -25.69 5.25
C PRO A 71 5.31 -25.44 5.72
N ASP A 72 5.13 -25.18 7.02
CA ASP A 72 3.81 -24.97 7.66
C ASP A 72 3.16 -23.65 7.19
N LEU A 73 3.95 -22.65 6.80
CA LEU A 73 3.49 -21.35 6.35
C LEU A 73 3.24 -21.28 4.84
N ARG A 74 3.72 -22.25 4.06
CA ARG A 74 3.58 -22.27 2.59
C ARG A 74 2.13 -22.31 2.11
N SER A 75 1.24 -22.91 2.90
CA SER A 75 -0.19 -22.92 2.59
C SER A 75 -0.79 -21.54 2.45
N LYS A 76 -0.32 -20.57 3.24
CA LYS A 76 -0.77 -19.18 3.19
C LYS A 76 -0.47 -18.51 1.83
N LEU A 77 0.68 -18.83 1.22
CA LEU A 77 1.05 -18.29 -0.10
C LEU A 77 0.15 -18.81 -1.23
N LYS A 78 -0.41 -20.02 -1.09
CA LYS A 78 -1.27 -20.65 -2.11
C LYS A 78 -2.66 -20.02 -2.20
N ASP A 79 -3.11 -19.38 -1.12
CA ASP A 79 -4.41 -18.71 -1.07
C ASP A 79 -4.43 -17.37 -1.85
N GLY A 80 -3.27 -16.93 -2.38
CA GLY A 80 -3.17 -15.74 -3.23
C GLY A 80 -3.37 -14.43 -2.48
N ASP A 81 -3.18 -14.42 -1.16
CA ASP A 81 -3.33 -13.26 -0.30
C ASP A 81 -2.11 -12.31 -0.49
N ASP A 82 -2.34 -11.21 -1.19
CA ASP A 82 -1.33 -10.18 -1.43
C ASP A 82 -0.98 -9.37 -0.17
N ASP A 83 -1.83 -9.41 0.85
CA ASP A 83 -1.65 -8.69 2.12
C ASP A 83 -0.76 -9.44 3.13
N LEU A 84 -0.31 -10.67 2.82
CA LEU A 84 0.64 -11.42 3.66
C LEU A 84 1.92 -10.62 3.86
N ARG A 85 2.25 -10.36 5.12
CA ARG A 85 3.45 -9.63 5.50
C ARG A 85 4.66 -10.57 5.50
N LEU A 86 5.73 -10.12 4.86
CA LEU A 86 6.91 -10.94 4.62
C LEU A 86 7.58 -11.36 5.94
N ILE A 87 7.70 -10.45 6.91
CA ILE A 87 8.35 -10.71 8.19
C ILE A 87 7.39 -11.41 9.15
N GLU A 88 6.25 -10.79 9.42
CA GLU A 88 5.34 -11.20 10.51
C GLU A 88 4.55 -12.47 10.19
N ASP A 89 4.13 -12.64 8.93
CA ASP A 89 3.26 -13.76 8.54
C ASP A 89 4.03 -14.92 7.89
N LEU A 90 5.17 -14.63 7.26
CA LEU A 90 5.98 -15.61 6.52
C LEU A 90 7.36 -15.87 7.16
N GLY A 91 7.76 -15.08 8.16
CA GLY A 91 9.04 -15.25 8.85
C GLY A 91 10.28 -14.91 8.02
N ILE A 92 10.13 -14.13 6.96
CA ILE A 92 11.22 -13.73 6.06
C ILE A 92 11.99 -12.57 6.72
N ASP A 93 13.16 -12.85 7.25
CA ASP A 93 14.05 -11.82 7.80
C ASP A 93 14.83 -11.06 6.71
N SER A 94 15.63 -10.09 7.11
CA SER A 94 16.39 -9.25 6.18
C SER A 94 17.44 -10.04 5.39
N LEU A 95 18.03 -11.09 5.96
CA LEU A 95 19.01 -11.93 5.27
C LEU A 95 18.32 -12.79 4.21
N THR A 96 17.24 -13.45 4.60
CA THR A 96 16.39 -14.24 3.69
C THR A 96 15.85 -13.39 2.55
N MET A 97 15.46 -12.12 2.83
CA MET A 97 15.03 -11.18 1.80
C MET A 97 16.14 -10.94 0.77
N MET A 98 17.39 -10.75 1.20
CA MET A 98 18.51 -10.56 0.29
C MET A 98 18.75 -11.80 -0.59
N GLU A 99 18.62 -13.02 -0.04
CA GLU A 99 18.74 -14.26 -0.81
C GLU A 99 17.61 -14.38 -1.86
N ILE A 100 16.38 -14.03 -1.51
CA ILE A 100 15.24 -13.98 -2.43
C ILE A 100 15.54 -13.02 -3.58
N VAL A 101 16.02 -11.81 -3.26
CA VAL A 101 16.32 -10.78 -4.26
C VAL A 101 17.39 -11.25 -5.24
N ILE A 102 18.51 -11.77 -4.76
CA ILE A 102 19.59 -12.29 -5.59
C ILE A 102 19.05 -13.35 -6.56
N LEU A 103 18.21 -14.26 -6.06
CA LEU A 103 17.62 -15.29 -6.89
C LEU A 103 16.64 -14.72 -7.93
N VAL A 104 15.82 -13.74 -7.54
CA VAL A 104 14.89 -13.06 -8.47
C VAL A 104 15.65 -12.28 -9.54
N GLU A 105 16.73 -11.56 -9.18
CA GLU A 105 17.60 -10.87 -10.14
C GLU A 105 18.20 -11.84 -11.17
N ASP A 106 18.73 -12.96 -10.70
CA ASP A 106 19.31 -14.00 -11.56
C ASP A 106 18.27 -14.62 -12.50
N VAL A 107 17.11 -15.00 -11.97
CA VAL A 107 16.05 -15.65 -12.72
C VAL A 107 15.40 -14.71 -13.74
N LEU A 108 15.08 -13.49 -13.35
CA LEU A 108 14.37 -12.52 -14.19
C LEU A 108 15.31 -11.61 -14.98
N GLN A 109 16.63 -11.67 -14.73
CA GLN A 109 17.64 -10.78 -15.34
C GLN A 109 17.31 -9.29 -15.15
N LEU A 110 16.96 -8.95 -13.93
CA LEU A 110 16.68 -7.60 -13.47
C LEU A 110 17.80 -7.12 -12.56
N SER A 111 17.89 -5.82 -12.35
CA SER A 111 18.71 -5.24 -11.29
C SER A 111 17.81 -4.51 -10.29
N ILE A 112 17.98 -4.83 -9.00
CA ILE A 112 17.19 -4.32 -7.89
C ILE A 112 18.12 -3.61 -6.90
N ASN A 113 17.88 -2.33 -6.63
CA ASN A 113 18.67 -1.58 -5.66
C ASN A 113 18.20 -1.87 -4.23
N ASN A 114 19.14 -1.97 -3.30
CA ASN A 114 18.82 -2.23 -1.88
C ASN A 114 17.86 -1.19 -1.26
N ASP A 115 17.93 0.08 -1.71
CA ASP A 115 17.02 1.11 -1.21
C ASP A 115 15.57 0.89 -1.66
N GLU A 116 15.36 0.24 -2.80
CA GLU A 116 14.03 -0.10 -3.31
C GLU A 116 13.37 -1.22 -2.48
N LEU A 117 14.17 -2.12 -1.89
CA LEU A 117 13.69 -3.24 -1.07
C LEU A 117 13.15 -2.83 0.30
N ARG A 118 13.66 -1.73 0.86
CA ARG A 118 13.27 -1.25 2.20
C ARG A 118 11.77 -1.02 2.36
N ASN A 119 11.08 -0.86 1.25
CA ASN A 119 9.67 -0.52 1.20
C ASN A 119 8.75 -1.72 0.90
N LEU A 120 9.31 -2.89 0.65
CA LEU A 120 8.55 -4.11 0.39
C LEU A 120 8.18 -4.77 1.71
N ARG A 121 6.89 -4.78 2.04
CA ARG A 121 6.36 -5.31 3.30
C ARG A 121 5.48 -6.53 3.11
N THR A 122 4.77 -6.58 1.99
CA THR A 122 3.80 -7.64 1.68
C THR A 122 4.18 -8.39 0.40
N VAL A 123 3.58 -9.54 0.19
CA VAL A 123 3.70 -10.31 -1.06
C VAL A 123 3.19 -9.49 -2.25
N GLY A 124 2.12 -8.73 -2.07
CA GLY A 124 1.58 -7.82 -3.08
C GLY A 124 2.54 -6.69 -3.45
N ASP A 125 3.27 -6.14 -2.46
CA ASP A 125 4.31 -5.14 -2.73
C ASP A 125 5.40 -5.71 -3.64
N VAL A 126 5.87 -6.94 -3.36
CA VAL A 126 6.90 -7.61 -4.17
C VAL A 126 6.42 -7.85 -5.60
N LYS A 127 5.20 -8.39 -5.77
CA LYS A 127 4.61 -8.60 -7.10
C LYS A 127 4.50 -7.31 -7.89
N THR A 128 3.95 -6.26 -7.27
CA THR A 128 3.75 -4.95 -7.90
C THR A 128 5.08 -4.29 -8.25
N PHE A 129 6.07 -4.37 -7.34
CA PHE A 129 7.41 -3.85 -7.57
C PHE A 129 8.07 -4.50 -8.80
N ILE A 130 8.05 -5.82 -8.89
CA ILE A 130 8.64 -6.56 -10.00
C ILE A 130 7.89 -6.27 -11.30
N ASP A 131 6.54 -6.21 -11.29
CA ASP A 131 5.75 -5.86 -12.47
C ASP A 131 6.10 -4.46 -12.99
N CYS A 132 6.21 -3.47 -12.11
CA CYS A 132 6.63 -2.12 -12.47
C CYS A 132 8.05 -2.10 -13.07
N LYS A 133 8.99 -2.84 -12.46
CA LYS A 133 10.38 -2.93 -12.97
C LYS A 133 10.42 -3.49 -14.40
N ILE A 134 9.70 -4.57 -14.67
CA ILE A 134 9.67 -5.22 -15.99
C ILE A 134 9.00 -4.34 -17.03
N ARG A 135 7.88 -3.72 -16.68
CA ARG A 135 7.14 -2.84 -17.60
C ARG A 135 7.75 -1.44 -17.74
N GLY A 136 8.83 -1.13 -16.99
CA GLY A 136 9.43 0.21 -16.97
C GLY A 136 8.48 1.28 -16.41
N LEU A 137 7.54 0.88 -15.54
CA LEU A 137 6.61 1.79 -14.90
C LEU A 137 7.25 2.43 -13.67
N PRO A 138 6.79 3.62 -13.23
CA PRO A 138 7.22 4.21 -11.97
C PRO A 138 6.95 3.23 -10.81
N LEU A 139 7.93 3.07 -9.92
CA LEU A 139 7.76 2.22 -8.75
C LEU A 139 6.66 2.77 -7.85
N PRO A 140 5.82 1.88 -7.27
CA PRO A 140 4.80 2.29 -6.33
C PRO A 140 5.43 2.94 -5.10
N ARG A 141 4.71 3.87 -4.48
CA ARG A 141 5.13 4.40 -3.18
C ARG A 141 5.13 3.26 -2.16
N PRO A 142 6.06 3.30 -1.18
CA PRO A 142 6.11 2.28 -0.14
C PRO A 142 4.80 2.22 0.64
N THR A 143 4.39 1.02 1.00
CA THR A 143 3.26 0.82 1.91
C THR A 143 3.59 1.41 3.27
N LYS A 144 2.77 2.34 3.74
CA LYS A 144 2.86 2.93 5.08
C LYS A 144 2.01 2.11 6.04
N PHE A 145 2.58 1.64 7.14
CA PHE A 145 1.84 1.04 8.25
C PHE A 145 1.51 2.12 9.28
N LEU A 146 0.25 2.25 9.61
CA LEU A 146 -0.28 3.33 10.43
C LEU A 146 -0.91 2.74 11.70
N PRO A 147 -0.26 2.93 12.87
CA PRO A 147 -0.85 2.56 14.16
C PRO A 147 -1.98 3.52 14.54
N ILE A 148 -2.78 3.12 15.53
CA ILE A 148 -3.96 3.88 15.96
C ILE A 148 -3.65 5.33 16.35
N GLU A 149 -2.49 5.59 16.94
CA GLU A 149 -2.05 6.94 17.34
C GLU A 149 -1.88 7.85 16.12
N HIS A 150 -1.28 7.33 15.04
CA HIS A 150 -1.14 8.07 13.79
C HIS A 150 -2.48 8.28 13.11
N ILE A 151 -3.32 7.22 13.05
CA ILE A 151 -4.67 7.31 12.49
C ILE A 151 -5.47 8.38 13.22
N GLY A 152 -5.48 8.38 14.56
CA GLY A 152 -6.16 9.38 15.38
C GLY A 152 -5.64 10.82 15.17
N ALA A 153 -4.36 10.98 14.82
CA ALA A 153 -3.78 12.31 14.58
C ALA A 153 -4.19 12.90 13.22
N VAL A 154 -4.38 12.06 12.19
CA VAL A 154 -4.65 12.54 10.81
C VAL A 154 -6.12 12.49 10.43
N MET A 155 -6.91 11.62 11.06
CA MET A 155 -8.33 11.45 10.73
C MET A 155 -9.18 12.58 11.29
N PRO A 156 -10.14 13.12 10.51
CA PRO A 156 -11.09 14.11 11.01
C PRO A 156 -12.09 13.53 12.01
N VAL A 157 -12.34 12.22 11.98
CA VAL A 157 -13.21 11.51 12.92
C VAL A 157 -12.39 10.95 14.09
N GLN A 158 -12.99 10.96 15.29
CA GLN A 158 -12.35 10.57 16.54
C GLN A 158 -13.18 9.53 17.30
N PRO A 159 -12.58 8.77 18.23
CA PRO A 159 -13.37 7.92 19.12
C PRO A 159 -14.51 8.70 19.82
N PRO A 160 -15.70 8.09 20.01
CA PRO A 160 -16.02 6.67 19.78
C PRO A 160 -16.47 6.35 18.34
N PHE A 161 -16.32 7.27 17.38
CA PHE A 161 -16.76 7.09 15.99
C PHE A 161 -15.60 6.76 15.03
N LEU A 162 -14.45 6.30 15.54
CA LEU A 162 -13.33 5.81 14.76
C LEU A 162 -13.32 4.28 14.72
N PHE A 163 -13.45 3.69 13.51
CA PHE A 163 -13.58 2.24 13.31
C PHE A 163 -12.36 1.62 12.61
N LEU A 164 -11.18 2.08 12.98
CA LEU A 164 -9.88 1.55 12.55
C LEU A 164 -8.96 1.42 13.77
N ASN A 165 -8.37 0.24 13.98
CA ASN A 165 -7.36 0.03 15.02
C ASN A 165 -5.94 0.13 14.45
N GLU A 166 -5.75 -0.34 13.24
CA GLU A 166 -4.51 -0.24 12.47
C GLU A 166 -4.84 -0.17 10.99
N ALA A 167 -3.95 0.38 10.19
CA ALA A 167 -4.09 0.40 8.75
C ALA A 167 -2.74 0.31 8.03
N SER A 168 -2.78 -0.11 6.77
CA SER A 168 -1.69 0.02 5.83
C SER A 168 -2.19 0.73 4.58
N VAL A 169 -1.40 1.67 4.08
CA VAL A 169 -1.76 2.51 2.93
C VAL A 169 -0.65 2.44 1.89
N SER A 170 -1.00 2.07 0.67
CA SER A 170 -0.12 2.04 -0.50
C SER A 170 -0.62 3.01 -1.58
N SER A 171 0.07 3.08 -2.72
CA SER A 171 -0.41 3.83 -3.89
C SER A 171 -1.60 3.19 -4.58
N THR A 172 -1.88 1.91 -4.32
CA THR A 172 -2.92 1.12 -4.99
C THR A 172 -4.16 0.89 -4.15
N GLY A 173 -4.13 1.26 -2.85
CA GLY A 173 -5.25 1.09 -1.95
C GLY A 173 -4.85 1.13 -0.48
N ALA A 174 -5.78 0.77 0.39
CA ALA A 174 -5.53 0.67 1.82
C ALA A 174 -6.22 -0.57 2.41
N ASN A 175 -5.58 -1.12 3.44
CA ASN A 175 -6.13 -2.17 4.27
C ASN A 175 -6.19 -1.68 5.72
N GLY A 176 -7.17 -2.16 6.48
CA GLY A 176 -7.34 -1.80 7.88
C GLY A 176 -7.88 -2.94 8.69
N LYS A 177 -7.74 -2.84 10.01
CA LYS A 177 -8.37 -3.78 10.95
C LYS A 177 -9.18 -3.03 11.99
N TYR A 178 -10.31 -3.63 12.37
CA TYR A 178 -11.13 -3.19 13.48
C TYR A 178 -11.63 -4.40 14.28
N LYS A 179 -11.42 -4.38 15.59
CA LYS A 179 -11.92 -5.42 16.50
C LYS A 179 -13.22 -4.94 17.16
N ILE A 180 -14.28 -5.70 17.00
CA ILE A 180 -15.54 -5.45 17.71
C ILE A 180 -15.37 -5.93 19.16
N THR A 181 -15.34 -5.00 20.10
CA THR A 181 -15.05 -5.28 21.52
C THR A 181 -16.27 -5.71 22.31
N GLY A 182 -17.46 -5.29 21.86
CA GLY A 182 -18.71 -5.47 22.59
C GLY A 182 -19.13 -4.26 23.44
N GLN A 183 -18.29 -3.21 23.48
CA GLN A 183 -18.54 -1.99 24.25
C GLN A 183 -18.97 -0.80 23.38
N GLU A 184 -19.07 -1.01 22.06
CA GLU A 184 -19.44 0.02 21.12
C GLU A 184 -20.88 0.50 21.35
N PHE A 185 -21.08 1.83 21.26
CA PHE A 185 -22.35 2.48 21.55
C PHE A 185 -23.53 1.95 20.71
N PHE A 186 -23.28 1.56 19.46
CA PHE A 186 -24.30 1.05 18.56
C PHE A 186 -24.79 -0.36 18.90
N LEU A 187 -24.03 -1.14 19.67
CA LEU A 187 -24.43 -2.48 20.08
C LEU A 187 -25.50 -2.49 21.18
N GLN A 188 -25.66 -1.38 21.92
CA GLN A 188 -26.64 -1.27 23.00
C GLN A 188 -28.10 -1.45 22.53
N GLY A 189 -28.36 -1.12 21.27
CA GLY A 189 -29.70 -1.23 20.69
C GLY A 189 -29.79 -2.09 19.43
N HIS A 190 -28.71 -2.59 18.91
CA HIS A 190 -28.69 -3.31 17.63
C HIS A 190 -28.06 -4.71 17.74
N PHE A 191 -28.83 -5.73 18.19
CA PHE A 191 -30.22 -5.78 18.62
C PHE A 191 -30.32 -6.20 20.11
N LYS A 192 -31.51 -6.09 20.72
CA LYS A 192 -31.79 -6.60 22.08
C LYS A 192 -31.40 -8.07 22.15
N ASP A 193 -30.57 -8.43 23.12
CA ASP A 193 -30.11 -9.81 23.38
C ASP A 193 -29.33 -10.48 22.22
N ASN A 194 -29.02 -9.74 21.13
CA ASN A 194 -28.24 -10.22 20.01
C ASN A 194 -27.40 -9.06 19.40
N PRO A 195 -26.33 -8.65 20.05
CA PRO A 195 -25.51 -7.54 19.59
C PRO A 195 -24.83 -7.87 18.24
N VAL A 196 -25.11 -7.06 17.22
CA VAL A 196 -24.59 -7.18 15.86
C VAL A 196 -24.14 -5.81 15.39
N MET A 197 -22.98 -5.72 14.80
CA MET A 197 -22.51 -4.48 14.18
C MET A 197 -23.40 -4.13 12.99
N PRO A 198 -24.02 -2.92 12.95
CA PRO A 198 -24.84 -2.51 11.81
C PRO A 198 -24.06 -2.46 10.50
N ALA A 199 -24.69 -2.89 9.40
CA ALA A 199 -24.08 -2.80 8.07
C ALA A 199 -23.72 -1.36 7.68
N SER A 200 -24.50 -0.38 8.14
CA SER A 200 -24.20 1.05 7.97
C SER A 200 -22.91 1.48 8.65
N ILE A 201 -22.60 0.95 9.83
CA ILE A 201 -21.34 1.22 10.53
C ILE A 201 -20.18 0.49 9.85
N MET A 202 -20.38 -0.70 9.29
CA MET A 202 -19.38 -1.39 8.48
C MET A 202 -19.04 -0.59 7.21
N LEU A 203 -20.05 0.02 6.57
CA LEU A 203 -19.86 0.91 5.44
C LEU A 203 -19.12 2.19 5.84
N GLU A 204 -19.44 2.77 6.99
CA GLU A 204 -18.72 3.90 7.57
C GLU A 204 -17.23 3.56 7.78
N ALA A 205 -16.92 2.37 8.31
CA ALA A 205 -15.53 1.94 8.49
C ALA A 205 -14.76 1.85 7.16
N LEU A 206 -15.39 1.38 6.08
CA LEU A 206 -14.82 1.42 4.73
C LEU A 206 -14.62 2.86 4.23
N GLY A 207 -15.59 3.74 4.49
CA GLY A 207 -15.47 5.17 4.19
C GLY A 207 -14.29 5.82 4.91
N GLN A 208 -14.11 5.52 6.20
CA GLN A 208 -12.95 6.00 6.99
C GLN A 208 -11.62 5.50 6.44
N LEU A 209 -11.55 4.25 5.99
CA LEU A 209 -10.35 3.73 5.36
C LEU A 209 -10.06 4.44 4.02
N ALA A 210 -11.11 4.78 3.25
CA ALA A 210 -10.96 5.57 2.03
C ALA A 210 -10.53 7.02 2.31
N VAL A 211 -11.02 7.65 3.39
CA VAL A 211 -10.52 8.95 3.87
C VAL A 211 -9.04 8.87 4.21
N LEU A 212 -8.63 7.84 4.95
CA LEU A 212 -7.23 7.64 5.32
C LEU A 212 -6.34 7.45 4.09
N PHE A 213 -6.82 6.72 3.08
CA PHE A 213 -6.12 6.60 1.80
C PHE A 213 -5.97 7.95 1.09
N LEU A 214 -7.00 8.77 1.04
CA LEU A 214 -6.92 10.11 0.45
C LEU A 214 -5.87 10.97 1.14
N LEU A 215 -5.77 10.92 2.47
CA LEU A 215 -4.84 11.72 3.25
C LEU A 215 -3.39 11.22 3.17
N GLU A 216 -3.15 9.90 3.12
CA GLU A 216 -1.84 9.30 3.28
C GLU A 216 -1.29 8.58 2.05
N GLY A 217 -2.14 8.11 1.14
CA GLY A 217 -1.78 7.28 -0.01
C GLY A 217 -2.00 7.92 -1.36
N ALA A 218 -2.94 8.86 -1.45
CA ALA A 218 -3.29 9.48 -2.72
C ALA A 218 -2.09 10.25 -3.34
N PRO A 219 -1.94 10.21 -4.68
CA PRO A 219 -0.93 11.00 -5.36
C PRO A 219 -1.23 12.49 -5.20
N THR A 220 -0.23 13.25 -4.75
CA THR A 220 -0.30 14.71 -4.61
C THR A 220 0.89 15.37 -5.32
N GLU A 221 0.67 16.56 -5.87
CA GLU A 221 1.75 17.39 -6.42
C GLU A 221 2.55 18.05 -5.27
N PRO A 222 3.83 18.38 -5.50
CA PRO A 222 4.62 19.13 -4.51
C PRO A 222 3.91 20.45 -4.14
N GLY A 223 3.83 20.74 -2.84
CA GLY A 223 3.16 21.94 -2.33
C GLY A 223 1.63 21.83 -2.21
N ARG A 224 1.06 20.66 -2.48
CA ARG A 224 -0.37 20.38 -2.32
C ARG A 224 -0.63 19.18 -1.45
N ALA A 225 -1.68 19.22 -0.66
CA ALA A 225 -2.21 18.08 0.10
C ALA A 225 -3.73 18.00 -0.08
N ILE A 226 -4.32 16.85 0.20
CA ILE A 226 -5.78 16.75 0.28
C ILE A 226 -6.21 17.29 1.65
N GLY A 227 -7.12 18.27 1.64
CA GLY A 227 -7.63 18.87 2.87
C GLY A 227 -8.61 17.94 3.59
N ALA A 228 -8.32 17.53 4.82
CA ALA A 228 -9.19 16.65 5.61
C ALA A 228 -10.64 17.19 5.72
N ASN A 229 -10.79 18.48 5.85
CA ASN A 229 -12.11 19.15 5.97
C ASN A 229 -12.87 19.24 4.64
N THR A 230 -12.30 18.79 3.54
CA THR A 230 -12.95 18.77 2.21
C THR A 230 -13.49 17.40 1.83
N ILE A 231 -13.24 16.38 2.68
CA ILE A 231 -13.61 15.00 2.40
C ILE A 231 -14.95 14.70 3.04
N PHE A 232 -15.95 14.42 2.20
CA PHE A 232 -17.31 14.07 2.63
C PHE A 232 -17.77 12.83 1.89
N PHE A 233 -18.45 11.95 2.59
CA PHE A 233 -19.14 10.80 2.01
C PHE A 233 -20.35 11.30 1.22
N THR A 234 -20.44 10.96 -0.07
CA THR A 234 -21.53 11.43 -0.95
C THR A 234 -22.44 10.33 -1.45
N GLY A 235 -21.99 9.08 -1.44
CA GLY A 235 -22.82 7.98 -1.87
C GLY A 235 -22.10 6.64 -1.86
N CYS A 236 -22.89 5.58 -1.97
CA CYS A 236 -22.39 4.23 -2.20
C CYS A 236 -23.39 3.43 -3.02
N GLU A 237 -22.86 2.48 -3.81
CA GLU A 237 -23.64 1.60 -4.65
C GLU A 237 -23.18 0.15 -4.47
N GLY A 238 -24.06 -0.82 -4.80
CA GLY A 238 -23.72 -2.23 -4.79
C GLY A 238 -23.37 -2.78 -3.40
N VAL A 239 -23.92 -2.21 -2.31
CA VAL A 239 -23.63 -2.67 -0.94
C VAL A 239 -24.37 -3.95 -0.66
N ARG A 240 -23.64 -4.97 -0.21
CA ARG A 240 -24.17 -6.28 0.19
C ARG A 240 -23.52 -6.74 1.48
N ALA A 241 -24.35 -7.03 2.48
CA ALA A 241 -23.95 -7.68 3.71
C ALA A 241 -24.19 -9.20 3.58
N HIS A 242 -23.14 -9.99 3.76
CA HIS A 242 -23.17 -11.45 3.62
C HIS A 242 -23.13 -12.17 4.97
N ARG A 243 -22.66 -11.48 6.02
CA ARG A 243 -22.44 -12.05 7.33
C ARG A 243 -22.78 -11.03 8.42
N MET A 244 -23.39 -11.50 9.52
CA MET A 244 -23.50 -10.72 10.75
C MET A 244 -22.15 -10.71 11.48
N CYS A 245 -21.68 -9.52 11.85
CA CYS A 245 -20.46 -9.34 12.64
C CYS A 245 -20.82 -9.04 14.09
N LYS A 246 -20.18 -9.73 15.03
CA LYS A 246 -20.52 -9.73 16.46
C LYS A 246 -19.32 -9.37 17.32
N PRO A 247 -19.51 -9.05 18.60
CA PRO A 247 -18.42 -8.91 19.56
C PRO A 247 -17.43 -10.07 19.51
N GLY A 248 -16.15 -9.76 19.45
CA GLY A 248 -15.03 -10.70 19.29
C GLY A 248 -14.55 -10.88 17.85
N ASP A 249 -15.35 -10.53 16.83
CA ASP A 249 -14.90 -10.56 15.45
C ASP A 249 -13.81 -9.50 15.19
N ILE A 250 -12.83 -9.88 14.39
CA ILE A 250 -11.82 -8.97 13.83
C ILE A 250 -12.17 -8.75 12.37
N LEU A 251 -12.52 -7.52 12.04
CA LEU A 251 -12.83 -7.10 10.68
C LEU A 251 -11.51 -6.75 9.97
N THR A 252 -11.27 -7.37 8.82
CA THR A 252 -10.26 -6.96 7.86
C THR A 252 -10.92 -6.17 6.76
N LEU A 253 -10.57 -4.88 6.66
CA LEU A 253 -11.10 -3.94 5.69
C LEU A 253 -10.13 -3.77 4.55
N SER A 254 -10.62 -3.65 3.34
CA SER A 254 -9.82 -3.31 2.16
C SER A 254 -10.56 -2.34 1.27
N ILE A 255 -9.84 -1.35 0.71
CA ILE A 255 -10.35 -0.46 -0.34
C ILE A 255 -9.36 -0.35 -1.48
N LYS A 256 -9.90 -0.18 -2.70
CA LYS A 256 -9.10 0.13 -3.88
C LYS A 256 -9.70 1.32 -4.62
N PRO A 257 -8.89 2.30 -5.04
CA PRO A 257 -9.38 3.42 -5.84
C PRO A 257 -9.77 2.93 -7.24
N LYS A 258 -10.99 3.22 -7.67
CA LYS A 258 -11.48 3.01 -9.04
C LYS A 258 -11.29 4.24 -9.90
N ARG A 259 -11.58 5.41 -9.33
CA ARG A 259 -11.47 6.70 -10.02
C ARG A 259 -11.13 7.80 -9.02
N MET A 260 -10.14 8.60 -9.37
CA MET A 260 -9.78 9.80 -8.61
C MET A 260 -9.73 10.99 -9.56
N LYS A 261 -10.76 11.82 -9.54
CA LYS A 261 -10.83 13.07 -10.30
C LYS A 261 -11.57 14.09 -9.47
N MET A 262 -10.86 15.11 -8.99
CA MET A 262 -11.46 16.19 -8.21
C MET A 262 -12.74 16.72 -8.88
N PRO A 263 -13.84 16.90 -8.17
CA PRO A 263 -13.96 16.83 -6.71
C PRO A 263 -14.32 15.45 -6.14
N LEU A 264 -14.33 14.38 -6.95
CA LEU A 264 -14.80 13.06 -6.54
C LEU A 264 -13.71 12.00 -6.62
N ALA A 265 -13.71 11.12 -5.61
CA ALA A 265 -12.96 9.87 -5.59
C ALA A 265 -13.93 8.71 -5.35
N THR A 266 -13.81 7.64 -6.15
CA THR A 266 -14.64 6.44 -6.04
C THR A 266 -13.77 5.23 -5.76
N PHE A 267 -14.19 4.40 -4.82
CA PHE A 267 -13.46 3.22 -4.35
C PHE A 267 -14.36 2.00 -4.37
N GLU A 268 -13.80 0.84 -4.61
CA GLU A 268 -14.42 -0.43 -4.21
C GLU A 268 -13.95 -0.77 -2.81
N GLY A 269 -14.80 -1.47 -2.03
CA GLY A 269 -14.48 -1.83 -0.66
C GLY A 269 -15.00 -3.20 -0.27
N ALA A 270 -14.28 -3.89 0.61
CA ALA A 270 -14.71 -5.16 1.19
C ALA A 270 -14.30 -5.26 2.66
N ILE A 271 -15.12 -5.98 3.44
CA ILE A 271 -14.82 -6.40 4.80
C ILE A 271 -14.90 -7.91 4.87
N ARG A 272 -13.91 -8.51 5.54
CA ARG A 272 -13.82 -9.94 5.83
C ARG A 272 -13.70 -10.18 7.33
N VAL A 273 -14.10 -11.38 7.76
CA VAL A 273 -13.79 -11.94 9.09
C VAL A 273 -13.14 -13.30 8.85
N GLY A 274 -11.85 -13.40 9.06
CA GLY A 274 -11.06 -14.51 8.54
C GLY A 274 -11.20 -14.62 7.03
N GLN A 275 -11.61 -15.78 6.52
CA GLN A 275 -11.81 -16.00 5.08
C GLN A 275 -13.23 -15.63 4.59
N GLU A 276 -14.18 -15.37 5.51
CA GLU A 276 -15.56 -15.10 5.15
C GLU A 276 -15.76 -13.64 4.75
N LYS A 277 -16.46 -13.41 3.64
CA LYS A 277 -16.90 -12.06 3.24
C LYS A 277 -18.01 -11.58 4.17
N ALA A 278 -17.83 -10.43 4.79
CA ALA A 278 -18.84 -9.81 5.64
C ALA A 278 -19.63 -8.72 4.90
N VAL A 279 -18.94 -7.78 4.24
CA VAL A 279 -19.55 -6.72 3.44
C VAL A 279 -18.76 -6.51 2.15
N ILE A 280 -19.47 -6.15 1.09
CA ILE A 280 -18.91 -5.65 -0.16
C ILE A 280 -19.60 -4.33 -0.49
N ALA A 281 -18.87 -3.35 -0.98
CA ALA A 281 -19.38 -2.13 -1.60
C ALA A 281 -18.71 -1.98 -2.96
N GLU A 282 -19.52 -1.92 -4.03
CA GLU A 282 -19.00 -1.80 -5.39
C GLU A 282 -18.46 -0.40 -5.66
N ASP A 283 -19.16 0.63 -5.15
CA ASP A 283 -18.74 2.02 -5.24
C ASP A 283 -18.97 2.75 -3.92
N ILE A 284 -17.90 3.34 -3.39
CA ILE A 284 -17.91 4.27 -2.26
C ILE A 284 -17.38 5.59 -2.80
N THR A 285 -18.21 6.63 -2.80
CA THR A 285 -17.85 7.93 -3.39
C THR A 285 -17.69 8.98 -2.32
N LEU A 286 -16.52 9.65 -2.34
CA LEU A 286 -16.16 10.75 -1.45
C LEU A 286 -15.87 12.00 -2.28
N THR A 287 -16.16 13.19 -1.71
CA THR A 287 -15.58 14.45 -2.21
C THR A 287 -14.16 14.61 -1.70
N PHE A 288 -13.34 15.39 -2.38
CA PHE A 288 -12.08 15.90 -1.88
C PHE A 288 -11.64 17.16 -2.64
N ALA A 289 -10.80 17.97 -2.01
CA ALA A 289 -10.13 19.09 -2.67
C ALA A 289 -8.69 19.20 -2.20
N TYR A 290 -7.82 19.74 -3.07
CA TYR A 290 -6.44 20.06 -2.70
C TYR A 290 -6.38 21.38 -1.94
N VAL A 291 -5.50 21.42 -0.94
CA VAL A 291 -5.12 22.61 -0.21
C VAL A 291 -3.62 22.86 -0.41
N GLU A 292 -3.21 24.13 -0.43
CA GLU A 292 -1.78 24.46 -0.53
C GLU A 292 -1.09 24.18 0.82
N THR A 293 0.04 23.51 0.75
CA THR A 293 0.93 23.33 1.91
C THR A 293 2.11 24.29 1.76
N ALA A 294 2.47 24.97 2.85
CA ALA A 294 3.67 25.81 2.85
C ALA A 294 4.88 24.96 2.46
N VAL A 295 5.48 25.26 1.32
CA VAL A 295 6.74 24.63 0.91
C VAL A 295 7.79 25.10 1.90
N ALA A 296 8.37 24.19 2.69
CA ALA A 296 9.53 24.52 3.50
C ALA A 296 10.61 25.07 2.54
N PRO A 297 11.21 26.25 2.82
CA PRO A 297 12.23 26.81 1.95
C PRO A 297 13.36 25.78 1.80
N ALA A 298 13.72 25.49 0.57
CA ALA A 298 14.84 24.61 0.25
C ALA A 298 16.06 25.14 1.02
N ALA A 299 16.70 24.27 1.83
CA ALA A 299 17.92 24.59 2.52
C ALA A 299 18.97 24.95 1.47
N ILE A 300 19.29 26.24 1.35
CA ILE A 300 20.35 26.74 0.51
C ILE A 300 21.67 26.28 1.16
N HIS A 301 22.23 25.20 0.65
CA HIS A 301 23.61 24.83 0.93
C HIS A 301 24.51 25.79 0.13
N GLY A 302 25.15 26.68 0.85
CA GLY A 302 26.25 27.43 0.29
C GLY A 302 26.46 28.82 0.92
N ALA A 303 27.27 28.90 1.93
CA ALA A 303 28.37 29.88 2.03
C ALA A 303 28.97 29.86 3.44
N SER A 304 30.17 29.35 3.54
CA SER A 304 31.07 29.59 4.66
C SER A 304 31.34 31.09 4.75
N GLN A 305 31.00 31.73 5.87
CA GLN A 305 31.65 32.94 6.31
C GLN A 305 31.93 32.88 7.81
N SER A 306 33.17 33.16 8.09
CA SER A 306 33.89 33.28 9.33
C SER A 306 33.14 34.09 10.39
N ALA A 307 33.21 33.63 11.62
CA ALA A 307 32.82 34.35 12.81
C ALA A 307 33.70 35.56 13.10
N PRO A 308 33.18 36.62 13.73
CA PRO A 308 33.91 37.36 14.72
C PRO A 308 33.38 37.11 16.15
N GLU A 309 34.32 36.96 17.05
CA GLU A 309 34.17 36.86 18.49
C GLU A 309 33.60 38.15 19.11
N GLY A 310 32.81 37.96 20.19
CA GLY A 310 32.75 38.88 21.32
C GLY A 310 31.49 39.75 21.38
N GLU A 311 30.55 39.36 22.24
CA GLU A 311 30.06 40.27 23.33
C GLU A 311 29.04 39.57 24.19
N THR A 312 29.35 39.57 25.49
CA THR A 312 28.48 39.14 26.61
C THR A 312 27.37 40.15 26.85
N ALA A 313 26.10 39.74 26.84
CA ALA A 313 25.03 40.54 27.42
C ALA A 313 24.01 39.64 28.14
N ALA A 314 23.70 40.10 29.34
CA ALA A 314 22.97 39.46 30.41
C ALA A 314 21.48 39.22 30.11
N ASN A 315 20.98 38.09 30.71
CA ASN A 315 19.57 37.79 30.85
C ASN A 315 18.82 38.76 31.75
N PRO A 316 17.61 39.21 31.39
CA PRO A 316 16.66 39.78 32.34
C PRO A 316 15.61 38.74 32.78
N PRO A 317 15.05 38.87 34.00
CA PRO A 317 14.26 37.84 34.64
C PRO A 317 12.81 37.75 34.17
N LEU A 318 12.26 36.56 34.20
CA LEU A 318 10.85 36.20 34.05
C LEU A 318 9.99 36.92 35.11
N ARG A 319 8.98 37.71 34.65
CA ARG A 319 7.86 38.15 35.46
C ARG A 319 6.66 37.24 35.21
N VAL A 320 6.29 36.50 36.24
CA VAL A 320 4.99 35.85 36.34
C VAL A 320 3.97 36.88 36.73
N ALA A 321 2.93 37.06 35.94
CA ALA A 321 1.73 37.83 36.34
C ALA A 321 0.62 36.81 36.63
N ILE A 322 0.31 36.67 37.90
CA ILE A 322 -0.91 36.10 38.44
C ILE A 322 -1.92 37.26 38.52
N ASN A 323 -3.08 37.12 37.86
CA ASN A 323 -4.25 37.93 38.18
C ASN A 323 -5.48 37.04 38.28
N ALA A 324 -6.25 37.37 39.29
CA ALA A 324 -7.41 36.81 39.95
C ALA A 324 -8.61 36.49 39.04
#